data_341eec42dbc1894a3ebe70e8a3c56fd6
#
_entry.id   341eec42dbc1894a3ebe70e8a3c56fd6
#
_cell.length_a   1.000
_cell.length_b   1.000
_cell.length_c   1.000
_cell.angle_alpha   90.00
_cell.angle_beta   90.00
_cell.angle_gamma   90.00
#
_symmetry.space_group_name_H-M   'P 1'
#
loop_
_entity.id
_entity.type
_entity.pdbx_description
1 polymer ?
#
loop_
_entity_poly.entity_id
_entity_poly.type
_entity_poly.pdbx_seq_one_letter_code
_entity_poly.pdbx_strand_id
1 'polypeptide(L)'
;MRPPHRTLNSHQVHRSATRYLQEHLPLRDYKRSVTIRTLWAVLLVTAAEVGSLHATCQWLDGLPAEETVRQAVYACLPDYAELQRRLNRARAGRLPKALRRRRQRLAIDLTLIPYHGEHFRDPTEVYRSKAKDGTSHFHAYATAYVVHRGERYTVALLPVRRGAALADVVRALLRQSRSVGVKPALVLLDRGFYAVDVIRYGVSQSSEQERTLRLNSLSD
;
A
#
# COMPACT_ATOMS: atom_id res chain seq x y z
N MET A 1 13.40 -12.48 -29.66
CA MET A 1 13.17 -13.69 -28.83
C MET A 1 12.92 -13.25 -27.40
N ARG A 2 11.75 -13.54 -26.81
CA ARG A 2 11.52 -13.31 -25.36
C ARG A 2 12.25 -14.40 -24.59
N PRO A 3 13.01 -14.08 -23.52
CA PRO A 3 13.60 -15.12 -22.69
C PRO A 3 12.45 -15.99 -22.12
N PRO A 4 12.70 -17.29 -21.93
CA PRO A 4 11.67 -18.18 -21.38
C PRO A 4 11.22 -17.66 -20.02
N HIS A 5 9.91 -17.55 -19.82
CA HIS A 5 9.31 -17.18 -18.54
C HIS A 5 9.71 -18.23 -17.51
N ARG A 6 10.66 -17.89 -16.65
CA ARG A 6 11.06 -18.74 -15.53
C ARG A 6 9.92 -18.71 -14.51
N THR A 7 9.14 -19.77 -14.48
CA THR A 7 8.06 -19.93 -13.48
C THR A 7 8.73 -20.10 -12.10
N LEU A 8 8.47 -19.15 -11.21
CA LEU A 8 8.91 -19.24 -9.82
C LEU A 8 7.90 -20.11 -9.04
N ASN A 9 8.38 -21.02 -8.20
CA ASN A 9 7.52 -21.72 -7.27
C ASN A 9 7.26 -20.85 -6.01
N SER A 10 6.21 -21.19 -5.24
CA SER A 10 5.77 -20.44 -4.05
C SER A 10 6.90 -20.26 -3.03
N HIS A 11 7.75 -21.27 -2.82
CA HIS A 11 8.88 -21.20 -1.90
C HIS A 11 9.96 -20.20 -2.37
N GLN A 12 10.23 -20.11 -3.68
CA GLN A 12 11.16 -19.12 -4.22
C GLN A 12 10.61 -17.70 -4.08
N VAL A 13 9.30 -17.51 -4.32
CA VAL A 13 8.63 -16.22 -4.12
C VAL A 13 8.70 -15.82 -2.65
N HIS A 14 8.30 -16.70 -1.72
CA HIS A 14 8.36 -16.45 -0.28
C HIS A 14 9.77 -16.09 0.19
N ARG A 15 10.79 -16.88 -0.19
CA ARG A 15 12.19 -16.62 0.18
C ARG A 15 12.69 -15.27 -0.34
N SER A 16 12.35 -14.93 -1.58
CA SER A 16 12.75 -13.67 -2.20
C SER A 16 12.06 -12.47 -1.55
N ALA A 17 10.77 -12.59 -1.27
CA ALA A 17 9.99 -11.56 -0.58
C ALA A 17 10.51 -11.34 0.85
N THR A 18 10.70 -12.43 1.63
CA THR A 18 11.21 -12.36 3.00
C THR A 18 12.58 -11.66 3.04
N ARG A 19 13.53 -12.09 2.19
CA ARG A 19 14.86 -11.49 2.13
C ARG A 19 14.77 -9.99 1.84
N TYR A 20 14.02 -9.62 0.83
CA TYR A 20 13.91 -8.24 0.43
C TYR A 20 13.22 -7.36 1.49
N LEU A 21 12.13 -7.85 2.06
CA LEU A 21 11.41 -7.11 3.09
C LEU A 21 12.20 -6.99 4.38
N GLN A 22 12.96 -8.02 4.77
CA GLN A 22 13.81 -7.99 5.95
C GLN A 22 14.91 -6.92 5.87
N GLU A 23 15.40 -6.59 4.67
CA GLU A 23 16.35 -5.49 4.45
C GLU A 23 15.74 -4.10 4.78
N HIS A 24 14.44 -3.94 4.55
CA HIS A 24 13.73 -2.68 4.74
C HIS A 24 12.94 -2.59 6.03
N LEU A 25 12.47 -3.73 6.53
CA LEU A 25 11.70 -3.88 7.75
C LEU A 25 12.33 -5.01 8.59
N PRO A 26 13.45 -4.75 9.27
CA PRO A 26 14.12 -5.76 10.09
C PRO A 26 13.27 -6.11 11.31
N LEU A 27 12.59 -7.26 11.23
CA LEU A 27 11.90 -7.86 12.36
C LEU A 27 12.91 -8.61 13.24
N ARG A 28 12.52 -8.87 14.47
CA ARG A 28 13.28 -9.61 15.47
C ARG A 28 12.48 -10.76 16.04
N ASP A 29 13.16 -11.75 16.63
CA ASP A 29 12.50 -12.82 17.36
C ASP A 29 11.76 -12.26 18.58
N TYR A 30 10.61 -12.84 18.87
CA TYR A 30 9.78 -12.45 20.02
C TYR A 30 9.78 -13.55 21.08
N LYS A 31 10.32 -13.25 22.27
CA LYS A 31 10.31 -14.11 23.49
C LYS A 31 10.71 -15.59 23.23
N ARG A 32 11.59 -15.86 22.30
CA ARG A 32 12.00 -17.22 21.84
C ARG A 32 10.84 -18.10 21.29
N SER A 33 9.59 -17.65 21.38
CA SER A 33 8.42 -18.40 20.95
C SER A 33 8.02 -18.14 19.50
N VAL A 34 8.31 -16.96 18.96
CA VAL A 34 8.02 -16.59 17.59
C VAL A 34 9.28 -16.09 16.91
N THR A 35 9.77 -16.84 15.93
CA THR A 35 10.97 -16.47 15.18
C THR A 35 10.68 -15.44 14.10
N ILE A 36 11.70 -14.73 13.63
CA ILE A 36 11.62 -13.84 12.45
C ILE A 36 11.04 -14.59 11.26
N ARG A 37 11.43 -15.85 11.06
CA ARG A 37 10.90 -16.68 9.98
C ARG A 37 9.41 -16.90 10.10
N THR A 38 8.92 -17.18 11.30
CA THR A 38 7.51 -17.35 11.62
C THR A 38 6.75 -16.06 11.36
N LEU A 39 7.26 -14.90 11.83
CA LEU A 39 6.63 -13.60 11.60
C LEU A 39 6.48 -13.29 10.11
N TRP A 40 7.52 -13.52 9.31
CA TRP A 40 7.46 -13.31 7.87
C TRP A 40 6.51 -14.27 7.17
N ALA A 41 6.48 -15.54 7.57
CA ALA A 41 5.53 -16.51 7.02
C ALA A 41 4.08 -16.03 7.26
N VAL A 42 3.75 -15.68 8.49
CA VAL A 42 2.41 -15.18 8.85
C VAL A 42 2.07 -13.90 8.09
N LEU A 43 2.93 -12.88 8.10
CA LEU A 43 2.65 -11.60 7.46
C LEU A 43 2.48 -11.74 5.93
N LEU A 44 3.32 -12.55 5.29
CA LEU A 44 3.26 -12.73 3.83
C LEU A 44 2.05 -13.55 3.41
N VAL A 45 1.69 -14.61 4.15
CA VAL A 45 0.50 -15.41 3.86
C VAL A 45 -0.76 -14.58 4.11
N THR A 46 -0.87 -13.89 5.26
CA THR A 46 -2.00 -13.00 5.56
C THR A 46 -2.19 -11.95 4.46
N ALA A 47 -1.09 -11.36 3.97
CA ALA A 47 -1.16 -10.35 2.90
C ALA A 47 -1.50 -10.95 1.53
N ALA A 48 -1.01 -12.15 1.21
CA ALA A 48 -1.27 -12.80 -0.07
C ALA A 48 -2.71 -13.27 -0.21
N GLU A 49 -3.27 -13.82 0.86
CA GLU A 49 -4.65 -14.32 0.91
C GLU A 49 -5.68 -13.21 1.21
N VAL A 50 -5.22 -11.98 1.45
CA VAL A 50 -6.07 -10.85 1.89
C VAL A 50 -6.93 -11.27 3.10
N GLY A 51 -6.36 -12.13 3.94
CA GLY A 51 -7.03 -12.77 5.06
C GLY A 51 -6.82 -12.05 6.38
N SER A 52 -7.29 -12.70 7.46
CA SER A 52 -7.02 -12.27 8.83
C SER A 52 -5.84 -13.04 9.42
N LEU A 53 -5.24 -12.49 10.46
CA LEU A 53 -4.22 -13.19 11.24
C LEU A 53 -4.76 -14.51 11.82
N HIS A 54 -6.02 -14.50 12.27
CA HIS A 54 -6.72 -15.68 12.75
C HIS A 54 -6.76 -16.79 11.70
N ALA A 55 -7.28 -16.50 10.50
CA ALA A 55 -7.34 -17.47 9.41
C ALA A 55 -5.95 -18.02 9.05
N THR A 56 -4.94 -17.14 8.99
CA THR A 56 -3.57 -17.55 8.69
C THR A 56 -3.01 -18.50 9.76
N CYS A 57 -3.29 -18.26 11.05
CA CYS A 57 -2.84 -19.14 12.12
C CYS A 57 -3.56 -20.51 12.13
N GLN A 58 -4.75 -20.59 11.53
CA GLN A 58 -5.45 -21.89 11.35
C GLN A 58 -4.87 -22.68 10.16
N TRP A 59 -4.31 -22.01 9.18
CA TRP A 59 -3.79 -22.65 7.95
C TRP A 59 -2.33 -23.08 8.05
N LEU A 60 -1.54 -22.39 8.84
CA LEU A 60 -0.10 -22.67 8.97
C LEU A 60 0.14 -23.59 10.17
N ASP A 61 0.62 -24.80 9.89
CA ASP A 61 0.97 -25.78 10.92
C ASP A 61 2.18 -25.32 11.76
N GLY A 62 2.20 -25.75 13.01
CA GLY A 62 3.32 -25.54 13.92
C GLY A 62 3.51 -24.11 14.42
N LEU A 63 2.50 -23.25 14.25
CA LEU A 63 2.51 -21.91 14.84
C LEU A 63 2.20 -21.95 16.35
N PRO A 64 2.76 -21.02 17.13
CA PRO A 64 2.28 -20.75 18.49
C PRO A 64 0.81 -20.33 18.48
N ALA A 65 0.18 -20.29 19.67
CA ALA A 65 -1.18 -19.77 19.82
C ALA A 65 -1.34 -18.40 19.14
N GLU A 66 -2.48 -18.18 18.48
CA GLU A 66 -2.77 -16.95 17.71
C GLU A 66 -2.47 -15.69 18.52
N GLU A 67 -2.87 -15.68 19.80
CA GLU A 67 -2.61 -14.52 20.67
C GLU A 67 -1.11 -14.22 20.81
N THR A 68 -0.27 -15.25 20.91
CA THR A 68 1.19 -15.10 20.97
C THR A 68 1.74 -14.52 19.66
N VAL A 69 1.24 -14.99 18.53
CA VAL A 69 1.61 -14.45 17.21
C VAL A 69 1.16 -13.01 17.07
N ARG A 70 -0.05 -12.67 17.50
CA ARG A 70 -0.57 -11.31 17.48
C ARG A 70 0.26 -10.36 18.34
N GLN A 71 0.59 -10.76 19.56
CA GLN A 71 1.49 -9.99 20.44
C GLN A 71 2.88 -9.79 19.80
N ALA A 72 3.41 -10.83 19.16
CA ALA A 72 4.70 -10.75 18.47
C ALA A 72 4.64 -9.75 17.29
N VAL A 73 3.58 -9.77 16.49
CA VAL A 73 3.38 -8.79 15.40
C VAL A 73 3.35 -7.36 15.95
N TYR A 74 2.55 -7.09 16.99
CA TYR A 74 2.48 -5.77 17.61
C TYR A 74 3.82 -5.31 18.23
N ALA A 75 4.57 -6.23 18.83
CA ALA A 75 5.84 -5.89 19.48
C ALA A 75 7.00 -5.71 18.50
N CYS A 76 6.94 -6.34 17.32
CA CYS A 76 8.03 -6.33 16.34
C CYS A 76 7.83 -5.34 15.20
N LEU A 77 6.59 -4.96 14.89
CA LEU A 77 6.33 -3.92 13.90
C LEU A 77 6.62 -2.52 14.49
N PRO A 78 7.23 -1.63 13.70
CA PRO A 78 7.36 -0.24 14.11
C PRO A 78 5.99 0.44 14.13
N ASP A 79 5.96 1.68 14.64
CA ASP A 79 4.76 2.50 14.52
C ASP A 79 4.33 2.67 13.05
N TYR A 80 3.07 3.08 12.87
CA TYR A 80 2.44 3.08 11.55
C TYR A 80 3.13 4.02 10.56
N ALA A 81 3.60 5.18 11.00
CA ALA A 81 4.28 6.15 10.13
C ALA A 81 5.65 5.63 9.66
N GLU A 82 6.39 5.00 10.56
CA GLU A 82 7.66 4.36 10.23
C GLU A 82 7.46 3.16 9.32
N LEU A 83 6.47 2.32 9.59
CA LEU A 83 6.11 1.18 8.73
C LEU A 83 5.81 1.65 7.31
N GLN A 84 4.95 2.67 7.16
CA GLN A 84 4.63 3.27 5.87
C GLN A 84 5.88 3.79 5.15
N ARG A 85 6.74 4.51 5.86
CA ARG A 85 7.97 5.07 5.29
C ARG A 85 8.90 3.97 4.78
N ARG A 86 9.10 2.90 5.57
CA ARG A 86 9.95 1.75 5.19
C ARG A 86 9.39 0.99 3.99
N LEU A 87 8.10 0.71 3.98
CA LEU A 87 7.45 0.03 2.84
C LEU A 87 7.48 0.87 1.55
N ASN A 88 7.29 2.19 1.64
CA ASN A 88 7.44 3.07 0.48
C ASN A 88 8.90 3.08 -0.03
N ARG A 89 9.89 3.07 0.87
CA ARG A 89 11.31 2.95 0.49
C ARG A 89 11.61 1.61 -0.19
N ALA A 90 11.08 0.50 0.34
CA ALA A 90 11.20 -0.81 -0.27
C ALA A 90 10.65 -0.81 -1.70
N ARG A 91 9.44 -0.31 -1.92
CA ARG A 91 8.86 -0.19 -3.27
C ARG A 91 9.75 0.64 -4.19
N ALA A 92 10.22 1.79 -3.73
CA ALA A 92 11.09 2.68 -4.51
C ALA A 92 12.37 1.98 -4.98
N GLY A 93 12.97 1.12 -4.16
CA GLY A 93 14.17 0.36 -4.51
C GLY A 93 13.99 -0.60 -5.69
N ARG A 94 12.75 -1.03 -5.96
CA ARG A 94 12.42 -1.96 -7.05
C ARG A 94 11.85 -1.30 -8.30
N LEU A 95 11.67 0.02 -8.30
CA LEU A 95 11.16 0.73 -9.47
C LEU A 95 12.15 0.67 -10.65
N PRO A 96 11.69 0.28 -11.84
CA PRO A 96 12.51 0.32 -13.05
C PRO A 96 13.10 1.70 -13.30
N LYS A 97 14.37 1.76 -13.67
CA LYS A 97 15.05 3.03 -14.02
C LYS A 97 14.32 3.81 -15.13
N ALA A 98 13.64 3.10 -16.03
CA ALA A 98 12.86 3.72 -17.12
C ALA A 98 11.75 4.64 -16.60
N LEU A 99 11.14 4.37 -15.43
CA LEU A 99 10.09 5.19 -14.83
C LEU A 99 10.61 6.54 -14.34
N ARG A 100 11.92 6.68 -14.10
CA ARG A 100 12.56 7.90 -13.62
C ARG A 100 13.09 8.78 -14.76
N ARG A 101 13.25 8.21 -15.97
CA ARG A 101 13.85 8.90 -17.12
C ARG A 101 12.90 9.85 -17.84
N ARG A 102 11.59 9.56 -17.82
CA ARG A 102 10.56 10.31 -18.51
C ARG A 102 9.42 10.65 -17.56
N ARG A 103 8.67 11.70 -17.88
CA ARG A 103 7.41 11.98 -17.20
C ARG A 103 6.43 10.84 -17.42
N GLN A 104 5.69 10.46 -16.38
CA GLN A 104 4.80 9.30 -16.37
C GLN A 104 3.33 9.71 -16.23
N ARG A 105 2.43 8.84 -16.72
CA ARG A 105 1.02 8.89 -16.36
C ARG A 105 0.86 8.20 -15.02
N LEU A 106 0.43 8.96 -14.00
CA LEU A 106 0.13 8.44 -12.67
C LEU A 106 -1.37 8.22 -12.55
N ALA A 107 -1.77 7.08 -12.04
CA ALA A 107 -3.14 6.87 -11.57
C ALA A 107 -3.13 6.85 -10.04
N ILE A 108 -4.12 7.49 -9.43
CA ILE A 108 -4.35 7.50 -7.99
C ILE A 108 -5.68 6.81 -7.72
N ASP A 109 -5.64 5.83 -6.84
CA ASP A 109 -6.73 4.94 -6.49
C ASP A 109 -6.94 4.91 -4.97
N LEU A 110 -8.19 4.77 -4.52
CA LEU A 110 -8.58 4.64 -3.13
C LEU A 110 -9.09 3.22 -2.88
N THR A 111 -8.32 2.45 -2.12
CA THR A 111 -8.68 1.09 -1.73
C THR A 111 -9.31 1.12 -0.34
N LEU A 112 -10.52 0.56 -0.21
CA LEU A 112 -11.25 0.43 1.03
C LEU A 112 -11.26 -1.04 1.45
N ILE A 113 -10.62 -1.36 2.58
CA ILE A 113 -10.61 -2.70 3.17
C ILE A 113 -11.69 -2.74 4.25
N PRO A 114 -12.74 -3.59 4.13
CA PRO A 114 -13.81 -3.70 5.11
C PRO A 114 -13.26 -3.98 6.51
N TYR A 115 -13.82 -3.30 7.50
CA TYR A 115 -13.50 -3.49 8.89
C TYR A 115 -14.75 -3.84 9.69
N HIS A 116 -14.71 -4.98 10.38
CA HIS A 116 -15.82 -5.53 11.16
C HIS A 116 -15.49 -5.65 12.65
N GLY A 117 -14.31 -5.16 13.07
CA GLY A 117 -13.87 -5.24 14.47
C GLY A 117 -14.51 -4.19 15.37
N GLU A 118 -14.21 -4.29 16.67
CA GLU A 118 -14.55 -3.27 17.65
C GLU A 118 -13.84 -1.95 17.40
N HIS A 119 -14.35 -0.87 18.02
CA HIS A 119 -13.78 0.47 17.83
C HIS A 119 -12.32 0.52 18.30
N PHE A 120 -11.47 1.04 17.42
CA PHE A 120 -10.06 1.25 17.71
C PHE A 120 -9.81 2.24 18.82
N ARG A 121 -8.61 2.15 19.42
CA ARG A 121 -8.08 3.19 20.32
C ARG A 121 -8.00 4.56 19.63
N ASP A 122 -7.70 4.58 18.34
CA ASP A 122 -7.74 5.78 17.50
C ASP A 122 -8.88 5.66 16.46
N PRO A 123 -10.05 6.28 16.71
CA PRO A 123 -11.18 6.21 15.79
C PRO A 123 -10.90 6.90 14.44
N THR A 124 -9.81 7.67 14.31
CA THR A 124 -9.42 8.29 13.03
C THR A 124 -8.82 7.30 12.05
N GLU A 125 -8.36 6.13 12.51
CA GLU A 125 -7.82 5.07 11.66
C GLU A 125 -8.89 4.37 10.82
N VAL A 126 -10.16 4.47 11.25
CA VAL A 126 -11.29 3.86 10.56
C VAL A 126 -11.99 4.92 9.69
N TYR A 127 -11.80 4.80 8.40
CA TYR A 127 -12.47 5.62 7.40
C TYR A 127 -13.94 5.22 7.28
N ARG A 128 -14.83 6.20 7.11
CA ARG A 128 -16.26 5.94 6.89
C ARG A 128 -16.63 6.21 5.44
N SER A 129 -17.32 5.28 4.83
CA SER A 129 -17.83 5.38 3.47
C SER A 129 -19.22 4.75 3.36
N LYS A 130 -19.82 4.81 2.17
CA LYS A 130 -21.05 4.07 1.86
C LYS A 130 -20.87 2.60 2.21
N ALA A 131 -21.89 1.99 2.83
CA ALA A 131 -21.85 0.60 3.24
C ALA A 131 -21.49 -0.32 2.07
N LYS A 132 -20.52 -1.19 2.30
CA LYS A 132 -20.07 -2.23 1.38
C LYS A 132 -19.63 -3.46 2.20
N ASP A 133 -19.95 -4.64 1.71
CA ASP A 133 -19.60 -5.91 2.36
C ASP A 133 -20.02 -5.97 3.84
N GLY A 134 -21.23 -5.47 4.16
CA GLY A 134 -21.82 -5.51 5.50
C GLY A 134 -21.28 -4.49 6.50
N THR A 135 -20.41 -3.58 6.10
CA THR A 135 -19.89 -2.52 6.97
C THR A 135 -19.83 -1.16 6.29
N SER A 136 -19.85 -0.07 7.09
CA SER A 136 -19.55 1.28 6.67
C SER A 136 -18.17 1.76 7.17
N HIS A 137 -17.40 0.85 7.78
CA HIS A 137 -16.10 1.12 8.37
C HIS A 137 -15.00 0.43 7.56
N PHE A 138 -13.95 1.16 7.22
CA PHE A 138 -12.89 0.67 6.34
C PHE A 138 -11.52 1.12 6.82
N HIS A 139 -10.50 0.28 6.60
CA HIS A 139 -9.14 0.79 6.49
C HIS A 139 -8.95 1.30 5.07
N ALA A 140 -8.71 2.58 4.92
CA ALA A 140 -8.57 3.23 3.62
C ALA A 140 -7.10 3.50 3.28
N TYR A 141 -6.70 3.15 2.06
CA TYR A 141 -5.37 3.40 1.55
C TYR A 141 -5.44 4.05 0.18
N ALA A 142 -4.74 5.15 0.02
CA ALA A 142 -4.56 5.78 -1.28
C ALA A 142 -3.23 5.36 -1.90
N THR A 143 -3.24 4.96 -3.15
CA THR A 143 -2.06 4.54 -3.90
C THR A 143 -1.86 5.39 -5.14
N ALA A 144 -0.60 5.76 -5.42
CA ALA A 144 -0.22 6.27 -6.73
C ALA A 144 0.58 5.20 -7.47
N TYR A 145 0.22 4.92 -8.73
CA TYR A 145 0.90 3.93 -9.54
C TYR A 145 1.07 4.36 -11.00
N VAL A 146 2.03 3.74 -11.66
CA VAL A 146 2.30 3.86 -13.09
C VAL A 146 2.05 2.52 -13.76
N VAL A 147 1.40 2.54 -14.91
CA VAL A 147 1.34 1.36 -15.78
C VAL A 147 2.42 1.51 -16.84
N HIS A 148 3.34 0.57 -16.88
CA HIS A 148 4.44 0.55 -17.83
C HIS A 148 4.61 -0.85 -18.43
N ARG A 149 4.47 -0.97 -19.74
CA ARG A 149 4.58 -2.26 -20.47
C ARG A 149 3.62 -3.34 -19.96
N GLY A 150 2.40 -2.96 -19.58
CA GLY A 150 1.41 -3.87 -19.02
C GLY A 150 1.56 -4.19 -17.54
N GLU A 151 2.64 -3.71 -16.89
CA GLU A 151 2.90 -3.93 -15.48
C GLU A 151 2.49 -2.71 -14.64
N ARG A 152 1.89 -2.95 -13.48
CA ARG A 152 1.53 -1.91 -12.49
C ARG A 152 2.65 -1.73 -11.47
N TYR A 153 3.18 -0.53 -11.39
CA TYR A 153 4.20 -0.14 -10.42
C TYR A 153 3.65 0.85 -9.41
N THR A 154 3.37 0.42 -8.20
CA THR A 154 2.96 1.31 -7.11
C THR A 154 4.17 2.13 -6.66
N VAL A 155 4.09 3.46 -6.80
CA VAL A 155 5.19 4.39 -6.50
C VAL A 155 5.02 5.06 -5.14
N ALA A 156 3.77 5.18 -4.65
CA ALA A 156 3.46 5.70 -3.32
C ALA A 156 2.22 5.03 -2.74
N LEU A 157 2.17 4.89 -1.43
CA LEU A 157 1.02 4.41 -0.67
C LEU A 157 0.91 5.23 0.61
N LEU A 158 -0.30 5.71 0.90
CA LEU A 158 -0.63 6.44 2.12
C LEU A 158 -1.92 5.88 2.75
N PRO A 159 -2.00 5.78 4.07
CA PRO A 159 -3.27 5.56 4.74
C PRO A 159 -4.12 6.82 4.65
N VAL A 160 -5.42 6.65 4.50
CA VAL A 160 -6.38 7.75 4.51
C VAL A 160 -7.18 7.68 5.80
N ARG A 161 -6.94 8.62 6.70
CA ARG A 161 -7.62 8.69 7.98
C ARG A 161 -8.99 9.35 7.83
N ARG A 162 -9.88 9.09 8.78
CA ARG A 162 -11.17 9.77 8.86
C ARG A 162 -10.96 11.29 8.95
N GLY A 163 -11.68 12.04 8.12
CA GLY A 163 -11.58 13.50 8.08
C GLY A 163 -10.38 14.06 7.31
N ALA A 164 -9.53 13.20 6.73
CA ALA A 164 -8.44 13.68 5.87
C ALA A 164 -9.00 14.37 4.63
N ALA A 165 -8.48 15.56 4.33
CA ALA A 165 -8.80 16.26 3.09
C ALA A 165 -8.17 15.50 1.90
N LEU A 166 -8.99 15.12 0.92
CA LEU A 166 -8.52 14.33 -0.23
C LEU A 166 -7.47 15.07 -1.06
N ALA A 167 -7.53 16.40 -1.12
CA ALA A 167 -6.50 17.22 -1.77
C ALA A 167 -5.13 17.07 -1.08
N ASP A 168 -5.09 16.95 0.25
CA ASP A 168 -3.84 16.72 0.99
C ASP A 168 -3.28 15.34 0.74
N VAL A 169 -4.15 14.33 0.63
CA VAL A 169 -3.77 12.96 0.27
C VAL A 169 -3.14 12.93 -1.12
N VAL A 170 -3.78 13.55 -2.11
CA VAL A 170 -3.25 13.66 -3.48
C VAL A 170 -1.91 14.39 -3.49
N ARG A 171 -1.82 15.52 -2.78
CA ARG A 171 -0.57 16.31 -2.64
C ARG A 171 0.55 15.46 -2.04
N ALA A 172 0.27 14.69 -1.00
CA ALA A 172 1.24 13.82 -0.34
C ALA A 172 1.70 12.68 -1.26
N LEU A 173 0.79 12.03 -1.99
CA LEU A 173 1.13 11.00 -2.98
C LEU A 173 2.01 11.55 -4.11
N LEU A 174 1.71 12.75 -4.61
CA LEU A 174 2.52 13.39 -5.65
C LEU A 174 3.91 13.78 -5.13
N ARG A 175 4.01 14.29 -3.91
CA ARG A 175 5.32 14.56 -3.27
C ARG A 175 6.13 13.27 -3.12
N GLN A 176 5.51 12.20 -2.63
CA GLN A 176 6.17 10.90 -2.47
C GLN A 176 6.60 10.32 -3.83
N SER A 177 5.78 10.44 -4.88
CA SER A 177 6.14 9.99 -6.22
C SER A 177 7.35 10.75 -6.77
N ARG A 178 7.40 12.07 -6.56
CA ARG A 178 8.54 12.90 -6.95
C ARG A 178 9.82 12.56 -6.16
N SER A 179 9.71 12.26 -4.86
CA SER A 179 10.86 11.93 -4.01
C SER A 179 11.55 10.62 -4.44
N VAL A 180 10.81 9.70 -5.07
CA VAL A 180 11.38 8.47 -5.64
C VAL A 180 11.80 8.62 -7.11
N GLY A 181 11.79 9.85 -7.63
CA GLY A 181 12.25 10.20 -8.97
C GLY A 181 11.20 10.04 -10.08
N VAL A 182 9.95 9.72 -9.74
CA VAL A 182 8.87 9.60 -10.72
C VAL A 182 8.16 10.94 -10.89
N LYS A 183 8.31 11.55 -12.05
CA LYS A 183 7.73 12.87 -12.38
C LYS A 183 6.40 12.67 -13.13
N PRO A 184 5.26 13.19 -12.63
CA PRO A 184 3.99 13.08 -13.34
C PRO A 184 3.97 13.96 -14.59
N ALA A 185 3.44 13.42 -15.70
CA ALA A 185 3.02 14.16 -16.89
C ALA A 185 1.50 14.34 -16.88
N LEU A 186 0.79 13.35 -16.35
CA LEU A 186 -0.66 13.31 -16.25
C LEU A 186 -1.01 12.57 -14.97
N VAL A 187 -2.01 13.07 -14.24
CA VAL A 187 -2.57 12.38 -13.07
C VAL A 187 -4.02 12.02 -13.36
N LEU A 188 -4.32 10.75 -13.27
CA LEU A 188 -5.66 10.19 -13.35
C LEU A 188 -6.13 9.91 -11.93
N LEU A 189 -7.32 10.36 -11.60
CA LEU A 189 -7.92 10.17 -10.27
C LEU A 189 -9.16 9.29 -10.41
N ASP A 190 -9.26 8.31 -9.50
CA ASP A 190 -10.49 7.55 -9.35
C ASP A 190 -11.63 8.42 -8.82
N ARG A 191 -12.87 7.98 -9.06
CA ARG A 191 -14.11 8.67 -8.63
C ARG A 191 -14.10 9.00 -7.12
N GLY A 192 -13.47 8.17 -6.29
CA GLY A 192 -13.31 8.40 -4.86
C GLY A 192 -12.60 9.72 -4.50
N PHE A 193 -11.84 10.30 -5.45
CA PHE A 193 -11.18 11.61 -5.30
C PHE A 193 -11.93 12.77 -5.95
N TYR A 194 -13.16 12.57 -6.43
CA TYR A 194 -13.93 13.62 -7.07
C TYR A 194 -14.51 14.59 -6.03
N ALA A 195 -13.70 15.56 -5.65
CA ALA A 195 -14.04 16.59 -4.68
C ALA A 195 -13.56 17.96 -5.16
N VAL A 196 -14.28 19.02 -4.77
CA VAL A 196 -14.02 20.40 -5.24
C VAL A 196 -12.61 20.87 -4.89
N ASP A 197 -12.11 20.53 -3.70
CA ASP A 197 -10.77 20.87 -3.23
C ASP A 197 -9.66 20.15 -4.05
N VAL A 198 -9.91 18.92 -4.48
CA VAL A 198 -9.01 18.19 -5.37
C VAL A 198 -8.96 18.82 -6.76
N ILE A 199 -10.11 19.20 -7.30
CA ILE A 199 -10.21 19.88 -8.60
C ILE A 199 -9.47 21.23 -8.54
N ARG A 200 -9.71 22.03 -7.50
CA ARG A 200 -9.03 23.33 -7.28
C ARG A 200 -7.52 23.16 -7.18
N TYR A 201 -7.07 22.16 -6.43
CA TYR A 201 -5.64 21.84 -6.35
C TYR A 201 -5.08 21.48 -7.73
N GLY A 202 -5.79 20.69 -8.51
CA GLY A 202 -5.39 20.32 -9.85
C GLY A 202 -5.25 21.51 -10.79
N VAL A 203 -6.18 22.43 -10.76
CA VAL A 203 -6.15 23.67 -11.56
C VAL A 203 -4.97 24.55 -11.15
N SER A 204 -4.72 24.73 -9.83
CA SER A 204 -3.59 25.56 -9.35
C SER A 204 -2.23 25.02 -9.77
N GLN A 205 -2.05 23.68 -9.83
CA GLN A 205 -0.81 23.08 -10.31
C GLN A 205 -0.65 23.17 -11.85
N SER A 206 -1.74 23.32 -12.58
CA SER A 206 -1.72 23.48 -14.04
C SER A 206 -1.25 24.87 -14.49
N SER A 207 -1.43 25.90 -13.65
CA SER A 207 -0.95 27.25 -13.91
C SER A 207 0.55 27.44 -13.66
N GLU A 208 1.16 26.62 -12.79
CA GLU A 208 2.60 26.70 -12.47
C GLU A 208 3.49 25.81 -13.34
N GLN A 209 2.98 24.71 -13.90
CA GLN A 209 3.72 23.80 -14.78
C GLN A 209 2.76 23.11 -15.76
N GLU A 210 2.45 23.78 -16.87
CA GLU A 210 1.76 23.24 -18.06
C GLU A 210 1.02 21.87 -17.90
N ARG A 211 -0.32 21.94 -17.85
CA ARG A 211 -1.31 20.89 -18.23
C ARG A 211 -1.10 19.48 -17.65
N THR A 212 -1.27 19.30 -16.36
CA THR A 212 -0.93 17.99 -15.76
C THR A 212 -2.12 17.21 -15.18
N LEU A 213 -3.32 17.76 -15.09
CA LEU A 213 -4.47 17.05 -14.53
C LEU A 213 -5.58 16.86 -15.55
N ARG A 214 -5.92 15.63 -15.85
CA ARG A 214 -7.20 15.25 -16.47
C ARG A 214 -7.97 14.38 -15.50
N LEU A 215 -9.20 14.79 -15.21
CA LEU A 215 -10.19 13.99 -14.49
C LEU A 215 -10.90 13.13 -15.54
N ASN A 216 -10.64 11.83 -15.54
CA ASN A 216 -11.43 10.88 -16.32
C ASN A 216 -12.29 10.09 -15.34
N SER A 217 -13.61 10.18 -15.51
CA SER A 217 -14.50 9.13 -15.02
C SER A 217 -14.27 7.91 -15.90
N LEU A 218 -13.61 6.91 -15.37
CA LEU A 218 -13.69 5.56 -15.94
C LEU A 218 -15.12 5.09 -15.66
N SER A 219 -15.98 5.19 -16.66
CA SER A 219 -17.25 4.47 -16.69
C SER A 219 -16.94 3.01 -16.99
N ASP A 220 -17.59 2.11 -16.25
CA ASP A 220 -17.61 0.66 -16.39
C ASP A 220 -17.92 0.21 -17.84
#